data_ba5a0743360275780f689b147bbf6b42
#
_entry.id   ba5a0743360275780f689b147bbf6b42
#
_cell.length_a   1.000
_cell.length_b   1.000
_cell.length_c   1.000
_cell.angle_alpha   90.00
_cell.angle_beta   90.00
_cell.angle_gamma   90.00
#
_symmetry.space_group_name_H-M   'P 1'
#
loop_
_entity.id
_entity.type
_entity.pdbx_description
1 polymer ?
#
loop_
_entity_poly.entity_id
_entity_poly.type
_entity_poly.pdbx_seq_one_letter_code
_entity_poly.pdbx_strand_id
1 'polypeptide(L)'
;MKLTKESIKHNASWKGYRLPQYDIDAVRENTHKAPTWLHFGAGNLFRAFPAVLAQRLLTAGLSDTGIICCDGYDEELIDRCYRACDHLSLSVTLYSNGTINKEIVASVTESLKLSEDGARLTEVFAAPSLQMVTFTITEKGYAIQNDAHDFLPDYKADMESGPDACHSFFGKLASLCLSRVR
;
A
#
# COMPACT_ATOMS: atom_id res chain seq x y z
N MET A 1 0.01 -20.99 13.70
CA MET A 1 1.18 -20.08 13.55
C MET A 1 0.64 -18.75 13.02
N LYS A 2 0.89 -17.65 13.71
CA LYS A 2 0.46 -16.31 13.27
C LYS A 2 1.63 -15.62 12.56
N LEU A 3 1.40 -14.99 11.42
CA LEU A 3 2.43 -14.22 10.70
C LEU A 3 2.63 -12.88 11.40
N THR A 4 3.74 -12.73 12.13
CA THR A 4 4.14 -11.52 12.85
C THR A 4 5.64 -11.36 12.82
N LYS A 5 6.15 -10.15 13.05
CA LYS A 5 7.59 -9.88 13.14
C LYS A 5 8.28 -10.77 14.20
N GLU A 6 7.63 -10.96 15.33
CA GLU A 6 8.17 -11.82 16.39
C GLU A 6 8.22 -13.28 15.94
N SER A 7 7.18 -13.78 15.27
CA SER A 7 7.13 -15.18 14.84
C SER A 7 8.20 -15.53 13.79
N ILE A 8 8.53 -14.60 12.89
CA ILE A 8 9.54 -14.86 11.84
C ILE A 8 10.97 -14.89 12.38
N LYS A 9 11.23 -14.34 13.57
CA LYS A 9 12.52 -14.48 14.26
C LYS A 9 12.78 -15.91 14.73
N HIS A 10 11.73 -16.69 15.00
CA HIS A 10 11.81 -18.09 15.42
C HIS A 10 11.86 -19.03 14.21
N ASN A 11 13.04 -19.16 13.64
CA ASN A 11 13.32 -19.77 12.33
C ASN A 11 12.77 -21.20 12.14
N ALA A 12 12.60 -21.99 13.20
CA ALA A 12 12.14 -23.39 13.10
C ALA A 12 10.72 -23.51 12.53
N SER A 13 9.82 -22.56 12.85
CA SER A 13 8.44 -22.56 12.36
C SER A 13 8.32 -22.11 10.88
N TRP A 14 9.35 -21.45 10.36
CA TRP A 14 9.39 -20.90 9.02
C TRP A 14 10.39 -21.62 8.11
N LYS A 15 10.79 -22.86 8.48
CA LYS A 15 11.65 -23.69 7.63
C LYS A 15 11.02 -23.91 6.26
N GLY A 16 11.76 -23.60 5.18
CA GLY A 16 11.27 -23.69 3.80
C GLY A 16 10.56 -22.43 3.29
N TYR A 17 10.55 -21.37 4.09
CA TYR A 17 10.11 -20.03 3.64
C TYR A 17 11.33 -19.14 3.40
N ARG A 18 11.28 -18.32 2.36
CA ARG A 18 12.25 -17.25 2.15
C ARG A 18 11.86 -16.09 3.07
N LEU A 19 12.74 -15.70 3.97
CA LEU A 19 12.55 -14.60 4.90
C LEU A 19 13.22 -13.32 4.36
N PRO A 20 12.75 -12.11 4.75
CA PRO A 20 13.42 -10.84 4.43
C PRO A 20 14.88 -10.87 4.87
N GLN A 21 15.78 -10.35 4.02
CA GLN A 21 17.23 -10.34 4.24
C GLN A 21 17.75 -8.91 4.56
N TYR A 22 16.91 -8.05 5.09
CA TYR A 22 17.20 -6.69 5.49
C TYR A 22 16.56 -6.39 6.85
N ASP A 23 16.98 -5.31 7.49
CA ASP A 23 16.41 -4.84 8.74
C ASP A 23 15.04 -4.19 8.49
N ILE A 24 13.97 -4.91 8.85
CA ILE A 24 12.58 -4.48 8.67
C ILE A 24 12.29 -3.20 9.46
N ASP A 25 12.85 -3.06 10.66
CA ASP A 25 12.58 -1.91 11.52
C ASP A 25 13.28 -0.67 10.99
N ALA A 26 14.53 -0.80 10.54
CA ALA A 26 15.24 0.30 9.88
C ALA A 26 14.52 0.78 8.61
N VAL A 27 14.06 -0.15 7.75
CA VAL A 27 13.29 0.19 6.55
C VAL A 27 12.00 0.92 6.90
N ARG A 28 11.27 0.49 7.93
CA ARG A 28 10.06 1.17 8.40
C ARG A 28 10.34 2.59 8.88
N GLU A 29 11.38 2.76 9.69
CA GLU A 29 11.79 4.07 10.20
C GLU A 29 12.20 5.01 9.08
N ASN A 30 12.98 4.54 8.13
CA ASN A 30 13.40 5.31 6.95
C ASN A 30 12.19 5.73 6.10
N THR A 31 11.27 4.80 5.85
CA THR A 31 10.04 5.09 5.07
C THR A 31 9.16 6.10 5.79
N HIS A 32 9.04 5.98 7.11
CA HIS A 32 8.23 6.92 7.89
C HIS A 32 8.78 8.34 7.82
N LYS A 33 10.10 8.50 7.89
CA LYS A 33 10.82 9.79 7.83
C LYS A 33 10.84 10.39 6.42
N ALA A 34 11.07 9.54 5.42
CA ALA A 34 11.26 9.96 4.04
C ALA A 34 10.53 9.01 3.08
N PRO A 35 9.19 9.06 3.01
CA PRO A 35 8.41 8.20 2.14
C PRO A 35 8.75 8.45 0.67
N THR A 36 8.98 7.37 -0.10
CA THR A 36 9.32 7.43 -1.52
C THR A 36 8.23 6.86 -2.41
N TRP A 37 7.44 5.94 -1.91
CA TRP A 37 6.43 5.22 -2.67
C TRP A 37 5.13 5.07 -1.88
N LEU A 38 4.06 5.69 -2.39
CA LEU A 38 2.68 5.49 -1.92
C LEU A 38 1.91 4.66 -2.94
N HIS A 39 1.17 3.66 -2.48
CA HIS A 39 0.36 2.79 -3.33
C HIS A 39 -1.10 2.78 -2.88
N PHE A 40 -2.02 3.00 -3.82
CA PHE A 40 -3.45 2.87 -3.58
C PHE A 40 -3.98 1.54 -4.11
N GLY A 41 -4.74 0.83 -3.25
CA GLY A 41 -5.28 -0.50 -3.52
C GLY A 41 -4.47 -1.60 -2.85
N ALA A 42 -4.89 -2.01 -1.66
CA ALA A 42 -4.16 -2.95 -0.79
C ALA A 42 -4.46 -4.43 -1.09
N GLY A 43 -5.06 -4.73 -2.24
CA GLY A 43 -5.52 -6.06 -2.63
C GLY A 43 -4.42 -7.07 -2.97
N ASN A 44 -4.86 -8.25 -3.46
CA ASN A 44 -3.96 -9.36 -3.77
C ASN A 44 -2.94 -9.02 -4.86
N LEU A 45 -3.34 -8.25 -5.87
CA LEU A 45 -2.46 -7.85 -6.98
C LEU A 45 -1.28 -7.04 -6.45
N PHE A 46 -1.55 -6.05 -5.59
CA PHE A 46 -0.50 -5.26 -4.94
C PHE A 46 0.45 -6.14 -4.13
N ARG A 47 -0.10 -7.02 -3.27
CA ARG A 47 0.73 -7.89 -2.43
C ARG A 47 1.56 -8.88 -3.22
N ALA A 48 1.04 -9.38 -4.36
CA ALA A 48 1.72 -10.38 -5.19
C ALA A 48 2.78 -9.80 -6.14
N PHE A 49 2.67 -8.52 -6.53
CA PHE A 49 3.58 -7.92 -7.50
C PHE A 49 4.33 -6.70 -6.96
N PRO A 50 3.75 -5.49 -6.78
CA PRO A 50 4.52 -4.32 -6.34
C PRO A 50 5.26 -4.54 -5.02
N ALA A 51 4.60 -5.16 -4.03
CA ALA A 51 5.24 -5.44 -2.74
C ALA A 51 6.40 -6.44 -2.88
N VAL A 52 6.26 -7.47 -3.72
CA VAL A 52 7.35 -8.43 -3.98
C VAL A 52 8.50 -7.77 -4.75
N LEU A 53 8.23 -6.85 -5.68
CA LEU A 53 9.28 -6.10 -6.38
C LEU A 53 10.06 -5.20 -5.41
N ALA A 54 9.36 -4.46 -4.57
CA ALA A 54 9.99 -3.64 -3.53
C ALA A 54 10.84 -4.48 -2.57
N GLN A 55 10.34 -5.67 -2.16
CA GLN A 55 11.10 -6.64 -1.37
C GLN A 55 12.44 -7.00 -2.03
N ARG A 56 12.45 -7.20 -3.35
CA ARG A 56 13.68 -7.52 -4.09
C ARG A 56 14.66 -6.35 -4.11
N LEU A 57 14.17 -5.12 -4.27
CA LEU A 57 15.00 -3.91 -4.21
C LEU A 57 15.65 -3.76 -2.84
N LEU A 58 14.88 -3.93 -1.77
CA LEU A 58 15.38 -3.90 -0.38
C LEU A 58 16.43 -5.00 -0.14
N THR A 59 16.15 -6.22 -0.58
CA THR A 59 17.08 -7.36 -0.44
C THR A 59 18.40 -7.12 -1.22
N ALA A 60 18.34 -6.46 -2.36
CA ALA A 60 19.50 -6.12 -3.17
C ALA A 60 20.26 -4.88 -2.66
N GLY A 61 19.77 -4.19 -1.62
CA GLY A 61 20.35 -2.94 -1.13
C GLY A 61 20.21 -1.76 -2.10
N LEU A 62 19.25 -1.84 -3.04
CA LEU A 62 18.95 -0.79 -4.03
C LEU A 62 17.93 0.22 -3.54
N SER A 63 17.31 -0.04 -2.39
CA SER A 63 16.41 0.86 -1.67
C SER A 63 16.60 0.64 -0.17
N ASP A 64 16.38 1.68 0.61
CA ASP A 64 16.33 1.66 2.08
C ASP A 64 14.92 2.04 2.60
N THR A 65 13.98 2.28 1.70
CA THR A 65 12.58 2.59 2.00
C THR A 65 11.65 1.56 1.35
N GLY A 66 10.55 1.25 2.03
CA GLY A 66 9.50 0.37 1.53
C GLY A 66 8.31 1.15 0.96
N ILE A 67 7.15 0.50 0.94
CA ILE A 67 5.90 1.05 0.40
C ILE A 67 4.96 1.41 1.54
N ILE A 68 4.36 2.58 1.48
CA ILE A 68 3.15 2.92 2.23
C ILE A 68 1.96 2.55 1.34
N CYS A 69 1.04 1.70 1.82
CA CYS A 69 -0.17 1.40 1.07
C CYS A 69 -1.40 2.07 1.69
N CYS A 70 -2.35 2.43 0.85
CA CYS A 70 -3.63 3.01 1.25
C CYS A 70 -4.77 2.27 0.54
N ASP A 71 -5.87 2.04 1.24
CA ASP A 71 -7.11 1.58 0.61
C ASP A 71 -8.25 2.54 0.95
N GLY A 72 -9.17 2.72 0.00
CA GLY A 72 -10.36 3.56 0.16
C GLY A 72 -11.64 2.86 -0.30
N TYR A 73 -11.54 1.59 -0.73
CA TYR A 73 -12.67 0.78 -1.17
C TYR A 73 -12.93 -0.40 -0.25
N ASP A 74 -11.88 -1.08 0.22
CA ASP A 74 -11.94 -2.21 1.16
C ASP A 74 -11.00 -1.92 2.36
N GLU A 75 -11.38 -0.93 3.15
CA GLU A 75 -10.57 -0.50 4.29
C GLU A 75 -10.49 -1.55 5.40
N GLU A 76 -11.44 -2.49 5.48
CA GLU A 76 -11.38 -3.63 6.40
C GLU A 76 -10.17 -4.54 6.11
N LEU A 77 -9.74 -4.59 4.85
CA LEU A 77 -8.54 -5.31 4.43
C LEU A 77 -7.28 -4.81 5.15
N ILE A 78 -7.21 -3.50 5.43
CA ILE A 78 -6.09 -2.89 6.16
C ILE A 78 -5.95 -3.51 7.54
N ASP A 79 -7.04 -3.62 8.28
CA ASP A 79 -7.01 -4.20 9.62
C ASP A 79 -6.73 -5.71 9.59
N ARG A 80 -7.44 -6.45 8.72
CA ARG A 80 -7.37 -7.91 8.65
C ARG A 80 -6.05 -8.45 8.11
N CYS A 81 -5.50 -7.82 7.08
CA CYS A 81 -4.38 -8.37 6.32
C CYS A 81 -3.04 -7.66 6.59
N TYR A 82 -3.09 -6.40 7.03
CA TYR A 82 -1.86 -5.65 7.28
C TYR A 82 -1.60 -5.44 8.77
N ARG A 83 -2.46 -4.70 9.46
CA ARG A 83 -2.27 -4.39 10.89
C ARG A 83 -2.23 -5.67 11.75
N ALA A 84 -3.10 -6.64 11.48
CA ALA A 84 -3.14 -7.92 12.20
C ALA A 84 -1.90 -8.80 11.99
N CYS A 85 -1.10 -8.55 10.97
CA CYS A 85 0.07 -9.34 10.56
C CYS A 85 1.37 -8.51 10.56
N ASP A 86 1.45 -7.42 11.32
CA ASP A 86 2.61 -6.52 11.34
C ASP A 86 3.05 -6.09 9.92
N HIS A 87 2.10 -5.84 9.01
CA HIS A 87 2.32 -5.52 7.59
C HIS A 87 3.11 -6.59 6.80
N LEU A 88 3.24 -7.80 7.36
CA LEU A 88 3.83 -8.93 6.65
C LEU A 88 2.78 -9.64 5.79
N SER A 89 3.20 -10.14 4.64
CA SER A 89 2.36 -10.99 3.81
C SER A 89 3.12 -12.22 3.33
N LEU A 90 2.37 -13.27 2.97
CA LEU A 90 2.92 -14.48 2.37
C LEU A 90 2.68 -14.47 0.87
N SER A 91 3.75 -14.47 0.09
CA SER A 91 3.71 -14.71 -1.36
C SER A 91 4.00 -16.18 -1.64
N VAL A 92 3.13 -16.83 -2.43
CA VAL A 92 3.31 -18.22 -2.85
C VAL A 92 3.33 -18.27 -4.37
N THR A 93 4.43 -18.74 -4.94
CA THR A 93 4.58 -18.92 -6.38
C THR A 93 4.56 -20.42 -6.70
N LEU A 94 3.65 -20.81 -7.57
CA LEU A 94 3.55 -22.17 -8.09
C LEU A 94 4.17 -22.22 -9.49
N TYR A 95 5.13 -23.09 -9.68
CA TYR A 95 5.79 -23.29 -10.98
C TYR A 95 5.20 -24.50 -11.71
N SER A 96 5.27 -24.48 -13.04
CA SER A 96 4.76 -25.58 -13.89
C SER A 96 5.44 -26.93 -13.66
N ASN A 97 6.65 -26.93 -13.10
CA ASN A 97 7.39 -28.14 -12.71
C ASN A 97 7.00 -28.68 -11.32
N GLY A 98 5.94 -28.13 -10.69
CA GLY A 98 5.47 -28.52 -9.36
C GLY A 98 6.24 -27.89 -8.19
N THR A 99 7.26 -27.07 -8.44
CA THR A 99 7.98 -26.36 -7.38
C THR A 99 7.09 -25.27 -6.76
N ILE A 100 7.12 -25.18 -5.44
CA ILE A 100 6.41 -24.15 -4.67
C ILE A 100 7.42 -23.27 -3.97
N ASN A 101 7.44 -21.98 -4.31
CA ASN A 101 8.23 -20.99 -3.57
C ASN A 101 7.32 -20.21 -2.60
N LYS A 102 7.76 -20.11 -1.36
CA LYS A 102 7.05 -19.41 -0.28
C LYS A 102 7.95 -18.29 0.25
N GLU A 103 7.49 -17.07 0.20
CA GLU A 103 8.27 -15.89 0.58
C GLU A 103 7.47 -15.01 1.54
N ILE A 104 8.09 -14.61 2.64
CA ILE A 104 7.54 -13.60 3.53
C ILE A 104 7.96 -12.23 3.01
N VAL A 105 6.95 -11.42 2.68
CA VAL A 105 7.12 -10.06 2.16
C VAL A 105 6.93 -9.07 3.30
N ALA A 106 7.92 -8.20 3.52
CA ALA A 106 7.95 -7.19 4.58
C ALA A 106 8.20 -5.77 4.03
N SER A 107 8.09 -5.59 2.73
CA SER A 107 8.34 -4.32 2.04
C SER A 107 7.22 -3.29 2.22
N VAL A 108 6.03 -3.72 2.70
CA VAL A 108 4.97 -2.80 3.11
C VAL A 108 5.26 -2.36 4.54
N THR A 109 5.53 -1.08 4.72
CA THR A 109 5.99 -0.53 6.00
C THR A 109 4.87 0.11 6.80
N GLU A 110 3.87 0.65 6.12
CA GLU A 110 2.73 1.34 6.70
C GLU A 110 1.48 1.07 5.86
N SER A 111 0.30 1.03 6.48
CA SER A 111 -0.98 0.87 5.79
C SER A 111 -2.01 1.84 6.33
N LEU A 112 -2.66 2.55 5.43
CA LEU A 112 -3.54 3.68 5.70
C LEU A 112 -4.94 3.40 5.14
N LYS A 113 -5.94 3.96 5.82
CA LYS A 113 -7.32 4.02 5.36
C LYS A 113 -7.61 5.43 4.84
N LEU A 114 -8.17 5.54 3.67
CA LEU A 114 -8.46 6.83 3.07
C LEU A 114 -9.47 7.65 3.89
N SER A 115 -10.38 6.98 4.61
CA SER A 115 -11.39 7.62 5.45
C SER A 115 -10.86 8.11 6.80
N GLU A 116 -9.85 7.44 7.36
CA GLU A 116 -9.39 7.66 8.74
C GLU A 116 -8.05 8.41 8.80
N ASP A 117 -7.12 8.10 7.88
CA ASP A 117 -5.71 8.51 7.97
C ASP A 117 -5.38 9.73 7.08
N GLY A 118 -6.34 10.63 6.83
CA GLY A 118 -6.20 11.78 5.93
C GLY A 118 -5.04 12.71 6.27
N ALA A 119 -4.79 12.96 7.56
CA ALA A 119 -3.67 13.79 8.00
C ALA A 119 -2.31 13.18 7.59
N ARG A 120 -2.14 11.86 7.82
CA ARG A 120 -0.92 11.15 7.43
C ARG A 120 -0.75 11.08 5.91
N LEU A 121 -1.84 10.88 5.17
CA LEU A 121 -1.80 10.91 3.71
C LEU A 121 -1.35 12.28 3.18
N THR A 122 -1.83 13.37 3.76
CA THR A 122 -1.40 14.73 3.42
C THR A 122 0.09 14.93 3.69
N GLU A 123 0.58 14.48 4.85
CA GLU A 123 2.00 14.52 5.19
C GLU A 123 2.85 13.73 4.17
N VAL A 124 2.45 12.52 3.83
CA VAL A 124 3.15 11.68 2.84
C VAL A 124 3.17 12.34 1.46
N PHE A 125 2.03 12.91 1.02
CA PHE A 125 1.95 13.62 -0.27
C PHE A 125 2.81 14.88 -0.30
N ALA A 126 2.87 15.63 0.79
CA ALA A 126 3.68 16.84 0.90
C ALA A 126 5.19 16.54 1.04
N ALA A 127 5.57 15.29 1.37
CA ALA A 127 6.97 14.93 1.58
C ALA A 127 7.79 15.15 0.30
N PRO A 128 8.90 15.91 0.35
CA PRO A 128 9.77 16.12 -0.82
C PRO A 128 10.39 14.82 -1.35
N SER A 129 10.51 13.81 -0.50
CA SER A 129 11.05 12.49 -0.81
C SER A 129 10.10 11.62 -1.64
N LEU A 130 8.79 11.91 -1.69
CA LEU A 130 7.83 11.12 -2.44
C LEU A 130 8.11 11.20 -3.94
N GLN A 131 8.48 10.05 -4.53
CA GLN A 131 8.87 9.93 -5.93
C GLN A 131 7.75 9.41 -6.81
N MET A 132 6.93 8.49 -6.29
CA MET A 132 5.85 7.90 -7.08
C MET A 132 4.61 7.55 -6.25
N VAL A 133 3.47 7.64 -6.94
CA VAL A 133 2.18 7.16 -6.48
C VAL A 133 1.66 6.16 -7.50
N THR A 134 1.29 4.98 -7.05
CA THR A 134 0.85 3.89 -7.93
C THR A 134 -0.50 3.32 -7.48
N PHE A 135 -1.19 2.61 -8.38
CA PHE A 135 -2.54 2.15 -8.15
C PHE A 135 -2.73 0.71 -8.62
N THR A 136 -3.44 -0.10 -7.83
CA THR A 136 -4.04 -1.37 -8.26
C THR A 136 -5.51 -1.40 -7.86
N ILE A 137 -6.29 -0.52 -8.46
CA ILE A 137 -7.75 -0.46 -8.28
C ILE A 137 -8.43 -1.08 -9.51
N THR A 138 -9.67 -1.55 -9.33
CA THR A 138 -10.43 -2.18 -10.41
C THR A 138 -10.90 -1.13 -11.42
N GLU A 139 -11.28 -1.59 -12.63
CA GLU A 139 -11.83 -0.74 -13.69
C GLU A 139 -12.99 0.14 -13.18
N LYS A 140 -13.89 -0.43 -12.37
CA LYS A 140 -15.00 0.32 -11.76
C LYS A 140 -14.52 1.42 -10.80
N GLY A 141 -13.38 1.22 -10.16
CA GLY A 141 -12.79 2.23 -9.26
C GLY A 141 -12.30 3.49 -9.99
N TYR A 142 -12.07 3.41 -11.32
CA TYR A 142 -11.72 4.57 -12.14
C TYR A 142 -12.93 5.32 -12.70
N ALA A 143 -14.15 4.77 -12.58
CA ALA A 143 -15.34 5.39 -13.13
C ALA A 143 -15.73 6.63 -12.31
N ILE A 144 -15.79 7.78 -12.98
CA ILE A 144 -16.30 9.04 -12.43
C ILE A 144 -17.68 9.39 -12.99
N GLN A 145 -18.11 8.67 -14.01
CA GLN A 145 -19.38 8.83 -14.71
C GLN A 145 -20.08 7.46 -14.85
N ASN A 146 -21.39 7.50 -14.99
CA ASN A 146 -22.20 6.34 -15.35
C ASN A 146 -22.24 6.14 -16.89
N ASP A 147 -22.94 5.10 -17.35
CA ASP A 147 -23.08 4.77 -18.78
C ASP A 147 -23.77 5.86 -19.61
N ALA A 148 -24.54 6.75 -18.98
CA ALA A 148 -25.17 7.91 -19.61
C ALA A 148 -24.27 9.15 -19.65
N HIS A 149 -23.00 9.02 -19.28
CA HIS A 149 -22.01 10.10 -19.14
C HIS A 149 -22.34 11.16 -18.08
N ASP A 150 -23.24 10.86 -17.14
CA ASP A 150 -23.49 11.71 -15.99
C ASP A 150 -22.45 11.42 -14.90
N PHE A 151 -21.93 12.46 -14.25
CA PHE A 151 -21.07 12.29 -13.09
C PHE A 151 -21.81 11.53 -11.98
N LEU A 152 -21.10 10.61 -11.32
CA LEU A 152 -21.63 9.92 -10.14
C LEU A 152 -21.92 10.92 -9.03
N PRO A 153 -22.91 10.65 -8.13
CA PRO A 153 -23.36 11.59 -7.13
C PRO A 153 -22.24 12.17 -6.25
N ASP A 154 -21.31 11.34 -5.80
CA ASP A 154 -20.21 11.75 -4.93
C ASP A 154 -19.28 12.74 -5.64
N TYR A 155 -19.01 12.55 -6.95
CA TYR A 155 -18.20 13.47 -7.74
C TYR A 155 -18.91 14.79 -8.02
N LYS A 156 -20.25 14.78 -8.19
CA LYS A 156 -21.05 16.02 -8.29
C LYS A 156 -20.95 16.82 -6.99
N ALA A 157 -21.11 16.13 -5.84
CA ALA A 157 -20.99 16.78 -4.54
C ALA A 157 -19.60 17.37 -4.30
N ASP A 158 -18.53 16.66 -4.68
CA ASP A 158 -17.15 17.13 -4.54
C ASP A 158 -16.88 18.36 -5.42
N MET A 159 -17.43 18.41 -6.64
CA MET A 159 -17.31 19.59 -7.51
C MET A 159 -17.99 20.83 -6.92
N GLU A 160 -19.09 20.66 -6.19
CA GLU A 160 -19.79 21.74 -5.52
C GLU A 160 -19.10 22.18 -4.23
N SER A 161 -18.56 21.21 -3.45
CA SER A 161 -17.94 21.46 -2.14
C SER A 161 -16.51 21.97 -2.24
N GLY A 162 -15.83 21.71 -3.36
CA GLY A 162 -14.43 22.06 -3.56
C GLY A 162 -13.43 21.10 -2.90
N PRO A 163 -12.12 21.32 -3.08
CA PRO A 163 -11.07 20.34 -2.79
C PRO A 163 -10.90 20.03 -1.30
N ASP A 164 -11.28 20.93 -0.41
CA ASP A 164 -11.07 20.78 1.03
C ASP A 164 -12.19 19.94 1.70
N ALA A 165 -13.27 19.62 0.97
CA ALA A 165 -14.42 18.87 1.46
C ALA A 165 -14.76 17.65 0.58
N CYS A 166 -13.79 17.10 -0.14
CA CYS A 166 -13.99 15.94 -1.01
C CYS A 166 -14.25 14.65 -0.23
N HIS A 167 -15.21 13.87 -0.73
CA HIS A 167 -15.58 12.56 -0.20
C HIS A 167 -15.23 11.41 -1.14
N SER A 168 -15.33 11.62 -2.46
CA SER A 168 -14.99 10.60 -3.45
C SER A 168 -13.49 10.27 -3.45
N PHE A 169 -13.14 9.09 -3.95
CA PHE A 169 -11.75 8.64 -4.03
C PHE A 169 -10.87 9.62 -4.82
N PHE A 170 -11.28 9.97 -6.05
CA PHE A 170 -10.50 10.88 -6.89
C PHE A 170 -10.60 12.34 -6.45
N GLY A 171 -11.68 12.75 -5.79
CA GLY A 171 -11.77 14.05 -5.15
C GLY A 171 -10.73 14.21 -4.05
N LYS A 172 -10.62 13.22 -3.15
CA LYS A 172 -9.57 13.18 -2.13
C LYS A 172 -8.17 13.14 -2.72
N LEU A 173 -7.95 12.35 -3.78
CA LEU A 173 -6.67 12.30 -4.47
C LEU A 173 -6.31 13.66 -5.09
N ALA A 174 -7.26 14.35 -5.73
CA ALA A 174 -7.06 15.69 -6.26
C ALA A 174 -6.70 16.69 -5.16
N SER A 175 -7.39 16.61 -4.02
CA SER A 175 -7.07 17.42 -2.83
C SER A 175 -5.63 17.19 -2.34
N LEU A 176 -5.19 15.94 -2.27
CA LEU A 176 -3.81 15.57 -1.92
C LEU A 176 -2.80 16.12 -2.94
N CYS A 177 -3.09 16.04 -4.25
CA CYS A 177 -2.24 16.64 -5.28
C CYS A 177 -2.14 18.16 -5.12
N LEU A 178 -3.25 18.83 -4.82
CA LEU A 178 -3.27 20.28 -4.58
C LEU A 178 -2.47 20.66 -3.33
N SER A 179 -2.53 19.86 -2.26
CA SER A 179 -1.74 20.10 -1.04
C SER A 179 -0.23 20.06 -1.27
N ARG A 180 0.23 19.29 -2.28
CA ARG A 180 1.64 19.21 -2.66
C ARG A 180 2.15 20.45 -3.40
N VAL A 181 1.27 21.19 -4.07
CA VAL A 181 1.62 22.36 -4.90
C VAL A 181 1.53 23.68 -4.10
N ARG A 182 0.77 23.65 -3.02
CA ARG A 182 0.64 24.79 -2.08
C ARG A 182 1.82 24.86 -1.11
#